data_775c1bec9a4eae0ce1ef9aa0ac820098
#
_entry.id   775c1bec9a4eae0ce1ef9aa0ac820098
#
_cell.length_a   1.000
_cell.length_b   1.000
_cell.length_c   1.000
_cell.angle_alpha   90.00
_cell.angle_beta   90.00
_cell.angle_gamma   90.00
#
_symmetry.space_group_name_H-M   'P 1'
#
loop_
_entity.id
_entity.type
_entity.pdbx_description
1 polymer ?
#
loop_
_entity_poly.entity_id
_entity_poly.type
_entity_poly.pdbx_seq_one_letter_code
_entity_poly.pdbx_strand_id
1 'polypeptide(L)'
;LSALVAASALAVGLSGCGAGPNQAGAAAIVGDTSVPLGDTQRRIDVALAKPGLVDQVKLQGGTAADISRQVVTRSVHHLLLAEAARRESIAVRAEDIDAELADEGGLDNLVESTIYDKESVRDAVRDRLLAQGLARKLLTRVSATIDLTSATSRDDAVAKARRMAAGPAEAAAVLAADPRAKRGQVLRASLNPQLAASFLFGTPAGTVVAVQTSPAPDGWTVLRVTARSTTAAPVGGPGALAQLDGDTLDEIGRRFTQPLAAELGVRVNPRYGTWDQLLLVVQAPDAPAAVVLPAELS
;
A
#
# COMPACT_ATOMS: atom_id res chain seq x y z
N LEU A 1 -67.92 14.13 34.14
CA LEU A 1 -66.94 13.05 34.04
C LEU A 1 -66.26 13.16 32.66
N SER A 2 -65.13 13.87 32.62
CA SER A 2 -64.36 14.12 31.40
C SER A 2 -63.10 13.28 31.47
N ALA A 3 -62.89 12.37 30.55
CA ALA A 3 -61.68 11.56 30.41
C ALA A 3 -60.72 12.27 29.41
N LEU A 4 -59.60 12.76 29.88
CA LEU A 4 -58.49 13.25 29.05
C LEU A 4 -57.64 12.02 28.60
N VAL A 5 -57.61 11.83 27.26
CA VAL A 5 -56.65 10.90 26.63
C VAL A 5 -55.40 11.68 26.26
N ALA A 6 -54.30 11.39 26.97
CA ALA A 6 -53.00 11.91 26.64
C ALA A 6 -52.34 11.06 25.54
N ALA A 7 -52.20 11.61 24.34
CA ALA A 7 -51.47 11.00 23.25
C ALA A 7 -49.95 11.28 23.43
N SER A 8 -49.19 10.27 23.84
CA SER A 8 -47.73 10.31 23.89
C SER A 8 -47.19 10.05 22.51
N ALA A 9 -46.68 11.10 21.84
CA ALA A 9 -45.91 11.01 20.59
C ALA A 9 -44.52 10.43 20.91
N LEU A 10 -44.26 9.19 20.53
CA LEU A 10 -42.92 8.61 20.49
C LEU A 10 -42.17 9.26 19.31
N ALA A 11 -41.28 10.21 19.60
CA ALA A 11 -40.29 10.64 18.67
C ALA A 11 -39.21 9.54 18.57
N VAL A 12 -39.32 8.69 17.55
CA VAL A 12 -38.22 7.79 17.17
C VAL A 12 -37.12 8.66 16.56
N GLY A 13 -36.12 9.00 17.37
CA GLY A 13 -34.89 9.60 16.89
C GLY A 13 -34.19 8.59 15.98
N LEU A 14 -34.20 8.80 14.66
CA LEU A 14 -33.26 8.19 13.75
C LEU A 14 -31.87 8.75 14.13
N SER A 15 -31.16 8.05 15.01
CA SER A 15 -29.73 8.19 15.15
C SER A 15 -29.11 7.76 13.82
N GLY A 16 -28.84 8.73 12.96
CA GLY A 16 -28.08 8.53 11.73
C GLY A 16 -26.75 7.90 12.10
N CYS A 17 -26.58 6.64 11.77
CA CYS A 17 -25.28 5.98 11.74
C CYS A 17 -24.34 6.91 10.97
N GLY A 18 -23.19 7.22 11.58
CA GLY A 18 -22.21 8.16 11.07
C GLY A 18 -21.96 7.93 9.59
N ALA A 19 -22.34 8.89 8.79
CA ALA A 19 -22.09 8.90 7.34
C ALA A 19 -20.58 9.12 7.16
N GLY A 20 -19.83 8.04 7.14
CA GLY A 20 -18.50 8.07 6.52
C GLY A 20 -18.62 8.54 5.06
N PRO A 21 -17.50 8.95 4.42
CA PRO A 21 -17.52 9.45 3.06
C PRO A 21 -18.32 8.53 2.14
N ASN A 22 -19.26 9.11 1.37
CA ASN A 22 -20.19 8.35 0.53
C ASN A 22 -19.43 7.66 -0.62
N GLN A 23 -19.39 6.33 -0.64
CA GLN A 23 -18.69 5.55 -1.67
C GLN A 23 -19.23 5.80 -3.08
N ALA A 24 -20.48 6.19 -3.24
CA ALA A 24 -21.09 6.43 -4.54
C ALA A 24 -20.42 7.59 -5.31
N GLY A 25 -19.92 8.59 -4.62
CA GLY A 25 -19.24 9.77 -5.21
C GLY A 25 -17.70 9.68 -5.17
N ALA A 26 -17.13 8.56 -4.71
CA ALA A 26 -15.69 8.40 -4.56
C ALA A 26 -15.13 7.28 -5.45
N ALA A 27 -13.94 7.51 -6.01
CA ALA A 27 -13.14 6.48 -6.67
C ALA A 27 -12.37 5.65 -5.66
N ALA A 28 -11.91 6.27 -4.58
CA ALA A 28 -11.29 5.63 -3.43
C ALA A 28 -11.52 6.47 -2.17
N ILE A 29 -11.33 5.85 -1.01
CA ILE A 29 -11.38 6.50 0.30
C ILE A 29 -10.18 6.01 1.11
N VAL A 30 -9.42 6.94 1.67
CA VAL A 30 -8.29 6.67 2.57
C VAL A 30 -8.59 7.33 3.92
N GLY A 31 -8.86 6.53 4.94
CA GLY A 31 -9.38 7.05 6.20
C GLY A 31 -10.69 7.81 5.98
N ASP A 32 -10.67 9.10 6.31
CA ASP A 32 -11.81 10.02 6.16
C ASP A 32 -11.73 10.87 4.87
N THR A 33 -10.68 10.70 4.06
CA THR A 33 -10.46 11.48 2.84
C THR A 33 -10.92 10.71 1.62
N SER A 34 -11.82 11.32 0.83
CA SER A 34 -12.32 10.73 -0.42
C SER A 34 -11.55 11.28 -1.62
N VAL A 35 -11.28 10.40 -2.58
CA VAL A 35 -10.85 10.73 -3.94
C VAL A 35 -12.10 10.90 -4.80
N PRO A 36 -12.42 12.11 -5.33
CA PRO A 36 -13.66 12.33 -6.07
C PRO A 36 -13.72 11.49 -7.35
N LEU A 37 -14.88 10.88 -7.59
CA LEU A 37 -15.10 10.02 -8.76
C LEU A 37 -14.99 10.80 -10.07
N GLY A 38 -15.58 12.02 -10.14
CA GLY A 38 -15.57 12.84 -11.35
C GLY A 38 -14.15 13.26 -11.77
N ASP A 39 -13.33 13.67 -10.80
CA ASP A 39 -11.92 14.05 -11.07
C ASP A 39 -11.10 12.85 -11.53
N THR A 40 -11.30 11.71 -10.87
CA THR A 40 -10.65 10.45 -11.26
C THR A 40 -11.04 10.04 -12.68
N GLN A 41 -12.34 10.11 -13.00
CA GLN A 41 -12.82 9.75 -14.35
C GLN A 41 -12.22 10.67 -15.41
N ARG A 42 -12.18 11.98 -15.17
CA ARG A 42 -11.53 12.93 -16.09
C ARG A 42 -10.05 12.58 -16.33
N ARG A 43 -9.30 12.25 -15.27
CA ARG A 43 -7.88 11.83 -15.40
C ARG A 43 -7.73 10.53 -16.18
N ILE A 44 -8.63 9.57 -15.97
CA ILE A 44 -8.67 8.33 -16.75
C ILE A 44 -8.92 8.63 -18.22
N ASP A 45 -9.89 9.47 -18.54
CA ASP A 45 -10.22 9.84 -19.93
C ASP A 45 -9.02 10.51 -20.62
N VAL A 46 -8.31 11.41 -19.92
CA VAL A 46 -7.07 12.02 -20.42
C VAL A 46 -5.98 10.98 -20.67
N ALA A 47 -5.78 10.04 -19.74
CA ALA A 47 -4.77 8.99 -19.92
C ALA A 47 -5.11 8.05 -21.09
N LEU A 48 -6.37 7.66 -21.24
CA LEU A 48 -6.84 6.81 -22.34
C LEU A 48 -6.82 7.52 -23.70
N ALA A 49 -6.87 8.83 -23.75
CA ALA A 49 -6.73 9.61 -24.97
C ALA A 49 -5.29 9.69 -25.52
N LYS A 50 -4.30 9.10 -24.82
CA LYS A 50 -2.88 9.06 -25.21
C LYS A 50 -2.57 7.74 -25.96
N PRO A 51 -2.49 7.73 -27.31
CA PRO A 51 -2.29 6.49 -28.06
C PRO A 51 -1.00 5.76 -27.70
N GLY A 52 0.11 6.49 -27.52
CA GLY A 52 1.41 5.92 -27.13
C GLY A 52 1.35 5.18 -25.79
N LEU A 53 0.68 5.72 -24.79
CA LEU A 53 0.49 5.08 -23.49
C LEU A 53 -0.37 3.81 -23.60
N VAL A 54 -1.49 3.90 -24.32
CA VAL A 54 -2.40 2.75 -24.51
C VAL A 54 -1.71 1.61 -25.25
N ASP A 55 -0.95 1.93 -26.28
CA ASP A 55 -0.21 0.91 -27.05
C ASP A 55 0.93 0.29 -26.25
N GLN A 56 1.64 1.07 -25.45
CA GLN A 56 2.65 0.54 -24.52
C GLN A 56 2.05 -0.43 -23.49
N VAL A 57 0.90 -0.11 -22.90
CA VAL A 57 0.19 -0.98 -21.95
C VAL A 57 -0.25 -2.27 -22.62
N LYS A 58 -0.78 -2.20 -23.87
CA LYS A 58 -1.16 -3.39 -24.66
C LYS A 58 0.04 -4.27 -24.98
N LEU A 59 1.18 -3.69 -25.35
CA LEU A 59 2.43 -4.43 -25.62
C LEU A 59 2.91 -5.22 -24.40
N GLN A 60 2.61 -4.73 -23.20
CA GLN A 60 2.90 -5.41 -21.92
C GLN A 60 1.79 -6.41 -21.52
N GLY A 61 0.80 -6.66 -22.37
CA GLY A 61 -0.33 -7.54 -22.07
C GLY A 61 -1.43 -6.91 -21.20
N GLY A 62 -1.36 -5.60 -20.98
CA GLY A 62 -2.34 -4.86 -20.21
C GLY A 62 -3.53 -4.37 -21.04
N THR A 63 -4.46 -3.72 -20.38
CA THR A 63 -5.73 -3.23 -20.91
C THR A 63 -6.01 -1.79 -20.48
N ALA A 64 -7.03 -1.16 -21.06
CA ALA A 64 -7.53 0.15 -20.61
C ALA A 64 -7.96 0.15 -19.12
N ALA A 65 -8.43 -1.00 -18.62
CA ALA A 65 -8.78 -1.12 -17.20
C ALA A 65 -7.54 -1.04 -16.29
N ASP A 66 -6.37 -1.47 -16.76
CA ASP A 66 -5.11 -1.34 -16.01
C ASP A 66 -4.69 0.12 -15.88
N ILE A 67 -4.86 0.92 -16.94
CA ILE A 67 -4.65 2.37 -16.90
C ILE A 67 -5.58 3.00 -15.84
N SER A 68 -6.86 2.62 -15.85
CA SER A 68 -7.82 3.13 -14.87
C SER A 68 -7.42 2.76 -13.43
N ARG A 69 -7.01 1.52 -13.19
CA ARG A 69 -6.49 1.05 -11.90
C ARG A 69 -5.24 1.81 -11.46
N GLN A 70 -4.35 2.09 -12.40
CA GLN A 70 -3.12 2.85 -12.13
C GLN A 70 -3.44 4.29 -11.71
N VAL A 71 -4.39 4.96 -12.35
CA VAL A 71 -4.84 6.32 -11.98
C VAL A 71 -5.40 6.32 -10.55
N VAL A 72 -6.26 5.36 -10.21
CA VAL A 72 -6.81 5.25 -8.84
C VAL A 72 -5.71 4.93 -7.83
N THR A 73 -4.80 4.00 -8.14
CA THR A 73 -3.65 3.65 -7.30
C THR A 73 -2.81 4.89 -6.96
N ARG A 74 -2.50 5.71 -7.97
CA ARG A 74 -1.71 6.94 -7.78
C ARG A 74 -2.44 7.96 -6.91
N SER A 75 -3.76 8.07 -7.05
CA SER A 75 -4.56 8.94 -6.19
C SER A 75 -4.56 8.49 -4.72
N VAL A 76 -4.58 7.19 -4.46
CA VAL A 76 -4.42 6.63 -3.10
C VAL A 76 -3.02 6.90 -2.57
N HIS A 77 -1.97 6.65 -3.37
CA HIS A 77 -0.58 6.94 -2.97
C HIS A 77 -0.36 8.42 -2.64
N HIS A 78 -0.96 9.33 -3.40
CA HIS A 78 -0.90 10.77 -3.13
C HIS A 78 -1.34 11.09 -1.69
N LEU A 79 -2.52 10.58 -1.28
CA LEU A 79 -3.04 10.79 0.07
C LEU A 79 -2.16 10.13 1.14
N LEU A 80 -1.69 8.91 0.90
CA LEU A 80 -0.83 8.20 1.84
C LEU A 80 0.52 8.89 2.02
N LEU A 81 1.14 9.35 0.93
CA LEU A 81 2.43 10.04 0.96
C LEU A 81 2.32 11.41 1.63
N ALA A 82 1.26 12.17 1.33
CA ALA A 82 1.01 13.46 1.99
C ALA A 82 0.88 13.30 3.50
N GLU A 83 0.11 12.31 3.98
CA GLU A 83 -0.07 12.05 5.40
C GLU A 83 1.21 11.49 6.05
N ALA A 84 1.92 10.58 5.39
CA ALA A 84 3.19 10.05 5.90
C ALA A 84 4.25 11.15 6.01
N ALA A 85 4.37 12.00 5.00
CA ALA A 85 5.30 13.14 5.00
C ALA A 85 4.97 14.14 6.12
N ARG A 86 3.67 14.43 6.33
CA ARG A 86 3.21 15.27 7.44
C ARG A 86 3.61 14.69 8.80
N ARG A 87 3.38 13.39 9.03
CA ARG A 87 3.77 12.70 10.29
C ARG A 87 5.28 12.70 10.51
N GLU A 88 6.02 12.54 9.43
CA GLU A 88 7.48 12.50 9.46
C GLU A 88 8.14 13.88 9.29
N SER A 89 7.37 14.98 9.23
CA SER A 89 7.88 16.34 9.03
C SER A 89 8.83 16.45 7.81
N ILE A 90 8.42 15.84 6.69
CA ILE A 90 9.12 15.90 5.40
C ILE A 90 8.42 16.94 4.54
N ALA A 91 9.19 17.86 3.99
CA ALA A 91 8.71 18.89 3.07
C ALA A 91 9.54 18.84 1.78
N VAL A 92 8.88 19.16 0.67
CA VAL A 92 9.49 19.30 -0.66
C VAL A 92 9.30 20.74 -1.10
N ARG A 93 10.38 21.38 -1.55
CA ARG A 93 10.35 22.77 -2.00
C ARG A 93 9.92 22.83 -3.48
N ALA A 94 9.38 23.97 -3.88
CA ALA A 94 8.94 24.16 -5.27
C ALA A 94 10.10 24.03 -6.27
N GLU A 95 11.27 24.57 -5.91
CA GLU A 95 12.47 24.49 -6.72
C GLU A 95 13.00 23.05 -6.91
N ASP A 96 12.80 22.16 -5.92
CA ASP A 96 13.17 20.74 -6.04
C ASP A 96 12.24 20.03 -7.03
N ILE A 97 10.96 20.40 -7.07
CA ILE A 97 10.00 19.89 -8.06
C ILE A 97 10.36 20.37 -9.46
N ASP A 98 10.74 21.64 -9.61
CA ASP A 98 11.10 22.20 -10.91
C ASP A 98 12.39 21.58 -11.45
N ALA A 99 13.38 21.31 -10.58
CA ALA A 99 14.61 20.62 -10.95
C ALA A 99 14.33 19.17 -11.40
N GLU A 100 13.55 18.41 -10.63
CA GLU A 100 13.19 17.03 -10.99
C GLU A 100 12.41 16.97 -12.30
N LEU A 101 11.47 17.91 -12.54
CA LEU A 101 10.77 18.03 -13.81
C LEU A 101 11.72 18.27 -14.99
N ALA A 102 12.73 19.09 -14.81
CA ALA A 102 13.74 19.35 -15.86
C ALA A 102 14.60 18.11 -16.13
N ASP A 103 15.03 17.41 -15.09
CA ASP A 103 15.85 16.19 -15.19
C ASP A 103 15.10 15.04 -15.88
N GLU A 104 13.79 14.95 -15.70
CA GLU A 104 12.90 13.98 -16.36
C GLU A 104 12.51 14.37 -17.81
N GLY A 105 13.14 15.37 -18.38
CA GLY A 105 12.90 15.83 -19.77
C GLY A 105 11.77 16.85 -19.92
N GLY A 106 11.31 17.42 -18.82
CA GLY A 106 10.32 18.49 -18.79
C GLY A 106 8.88 18.02 -18.67
N LEU A 107 8.02 18.99 -18.34
CA LEU A 107 6.59 18.76 -18.06
C LEU A 107 5.85 18.10 -19.23
N ASP A 108 6.07 18.60 -20.45
CA ASP A 108 5.34 18.11 -21.63
C ASP A 108 5.72 16.64 -21.97
N ASN A 109 6.98 16.26 -21.80
CA ASN A 109 7.44 14.88 -21.98
C ASN A 109 6.76 13.93 -20.95
N LEU A 110 6.74 14.32 -19.69
CA LEU A 110 6.09 13.53 -18.64
C LEU A 110 4.57 13.42 -18.84
N VAL A 111 3.95 14.49 -19.29
CA VAL A 111 2.51 14.45 -19.63
C VAL A 111 2.25 13.50 -20.78
N GLU A 112 3.08 13.48 -21.82
CA GLU A 112 2.89 12.62 -22.98
C GLU A 112 3.15 11.13 -22.68
N SER A 113 4.20 10.83 -21.90
CA SER A 113 4.68 9.47 -21.67
C SER A 113 4.04 8.75 -20.48
N THR A 114 3.26 9.43 -19.65
CA THR A 114 2.70 8.87 -18.41
C THR A 114 1.17 9.01 -18.33
N ILE A 115 0.57 8.47 -17.25
CA ILE A 115 -0.87 8.61 -16.97
C ILE A 115 -1.27 10.03 -16.52
N TYR A 116 -0.31 10.91 -16.25
CA TYR A 116 -0.58 12.23 -15.67
C TYR A 116 -0.99 13.24 -16.73
N ASP A 117 -1.82 14.20 -16.32
CA ASP A 117 -2.12 15.44 -17.06
C ASP A 117 -1.26 16.61 -16.55
N LYS A 118 -1.41 17.78 -17.17
CA LYS A 118 -0.65 18.98 -16.79
C LYS A 118 -0.90 19.43 -15.35
N GLU A 119 -2.07 19.13 -14.80
CA GLU A 119 -2.44 19.51 -13.42
C GLU A 119 -1.78 18.54 -12.41
N SER A 120 -1.78 17.26 -12.72
CA SER A 120 -1.35 16.19 -11.79
C SER A 120 0.14 15.82 -11.87
N VAL A 121 0.84 16.17 -12.96
CA VAL A 121 2.25 15.79 -13.12
C VAL A 121 3.16 16.44 -12.05
N ARG A 122 2.90 17.68 -11.67
CA ARG A 122 3.66 18.33 -10.58
C ARG A 122 3.42 17.68 -9.22
N ASP A 123 2.19 17.24 -8.96
CA ASP A 123 1.88 16.49 -7.74
C ASP A 123 2.52 15.11 -7.77
N ALA A 124 2.60 14.46 -8.94
CA ALA A 124 3.30 13.17 -9.09
C ALA A 124 4.81 13.29 -8.80
N VAL A 125 5.45 14.35 -9.27
CA VAL A 125 6.86 14.63 -8.95
C VAL A 125 7.04 14.96 -7.47
N ARG A 126 6.16 15.76 -6.88
CA ARG A 126 6.16 15.99 -5.43
C ARG A 126 6.04 14.70 -4.65
N ASP A 127 5.12 13.81 -5.02
CA ASP A 127 4.90 12.51 -4.38
C ASP A 127 6.15 11.63 -4.46
N ARG A 128 6.85 11.63 -5.61
CA ARG A 128 8.13 10.93 -5.77
C ARG A 128 9.19 11.47 -4.80
N LEU A 129 9.35 12.78 -4.73
CA LEU A 129 10.31 13.41 -3.83
C LEU A 129 9.96 13.19 -2.35
N LEU A 130 8.66 13.19 -1.99
CA LEU A 130 8.21 12.83 -0.64
C LEU A 130 8.53 11.37 -0.30
N ALA A 131 8.30 10.44 -1.23
CA ALA A 131 8.64 9.03 -1.05
C ALA A 131 10.17 8.85 -0.89
N GLN A 132 10.98 9.48 -1.73
CA GLN A 132 12.43 9.48 -1.57
C GLN A 132 12.86 10.06 -0.21
N GLY A 133 12.23 11.13 0.24
CA GLY A 133 12.45 11.73 1.56
C GLY A 133 12.15 10.75 2.70
N LEU A 134 11.02 10.01 2.60
CA LEU A 134 10.65 8.96 3.56
C LEU A 134 11.70 7.84 3.58
N ALA A 135 12.14 7.37 2.41
CA ALA A 135 13.19 6.36 2.32
C ALA A 135 14.48 6.84 2.97
N ARG A 136 14.97 8.03 2.64
CA ARG A 136 16.20 8.59 3.22
C ARG A 136 16.12 8.73 4.74
N LYS A 137 14.96 9.11 5.27
CA LYS A 137 14.76 9.28 6.73
C LYS A 137 14.68 7.96 7.47
N LEU A 138 13.99 6.96 6.92
CA LEU A 138 13.58 5.76 7.65
C LEU A 138 14.44 4.54 7.37
N LEU A 139 15.05 4.41 6.17
CA LEU A 139 15.70 3.18 5.72
C LEU A 139 16.70 2.62 6.72
N THR A 140 17.55 3.46 7.31
CA THR A 140 18.56 3.04 8.26
C THR A 140 18.00 2.63 9.63
N ARG A 141 16.75 3.00 9.93
CA ARG A 141 16.09 2.79 11.23
C ARG A 141 15.01 1.74 11.20
N VAL A 142 14.54 1.35 9.99
CA VAL A 142 13.48 0.34 9.86
C VAL A 142 14.06 -1.05 10.04
N SER A 143 13.41 -1.82 10.91
CA SER A 143 13.68 -3.24 11.11
C SER A 143 12.39 -4.02 11.23
N ALA A 144 12.42 -5.28 10.83
CA ALA A 144 11.36 -6.25 11.04
C ALA A 144 11.92 -7.52 11.66
N THR A 145 11.20 -8.09 12.60
CA THR A 145 11.47 -9.43 13.12
C THR A 145 10.42 -10.38 12.55
N ILE A 146 10.86 -11.46 11.95
CA ILE A 146 9.98 -12.39 11.26
C ILE A 146 10.19 -13.82 11.68
N ASP A 147 9.11 -14.58 11.63
CA ASP A 147 9.11 -16.04 11.56
C ASP A 147 8.79 -16.45 10.13
N LEU A 148 9.41 -17.52 9.64
CA LEU A 148 9.31 -17.95 8.24
C LEU A 148 9.20 -19.46 8.17
N THR A 149 8.30 -19.98 7.34
CA THR A 149 8.18 -21.40 6.96
C THR A 149 7.85 -21.54 5.49
N SER A 150 8.21 -22.66 4.88
CA SER A 150 7.83 -23.01 3.51
C SER A 150 6.49 -23.74 3.47
N ALA A 151 5.87 -23.74 2.30
CA ALA A 151 4.66 -24.53 2.04
C ALA A 151 4.74 -25.19 0.65
N THR A 152 4.14 -26.36 0.54
CA THR A 152 4.22 -27.21 -0.65
C THR A 152 3.16 -26.90 -1.69
N SER A 153 2.17 -26.10 -1.35
CA SER A 153 1.09 -25.64 -2.23
C SER A 153 0.43 -24.37 -1.67
N ARG A 154 -0.44 -23.75 -2.47
CA ARG A 154 -1.27 -22.64 -2.02
C ARG A 154 -2.14 -23.01 -0.83
N ASP A 155 -2.79 -24.18 -0.87
CA ASP A 155 -3.68 -24.61 0.19
C ASP A 155 -2.93 -24.91 1.49
N ASP A 156 -1.75 -25.52 1.42
CA ASP A 156 -0.84 -25.70 2.57
C ASP A 156 -0.40 -24.34 3.14
N ALA A 157 -0.04 -23.40 2.28
CA ALA A 157 0.33 -22.04 2.69
C ALA A 157 -0.81 -21.32 3.41
N VAL A 158 -2.03 -21.41 2.89
CA VAL A 158 -3.23 -20.82 3.50
C VAL A 158 -3.53 -21.48 4.85
N ALA A 159 -3.44 -22.82 4.93
CA ALA A 159 -3.66 -23.54 6.17
C ALA A 159 -2.64 -23.17 7.26
N LYS A 160 -1.34 -23.12 6.89
CA LYS A 160 -0.26 -22.68 7.78
C LYS A 160 -0.45 -21.23 8.22
N ALA A 161 -0.80 -20.33 7.29
CA ALA A 161 -1.04 -18.92 7.59
C ALA A 161 -2.17 -18.75 8.61
N ARG A 162 -3.30 -19.44 8.44
CA ARG A 162 -4.41 -19.40 9.39
C ARG A 162 -4.01 -19.87 10.78
N ARG A 163 -3.27 -20.99 10.87
CA ARG A 163 -2.76 -21.48 12.15
C ARG A 163 -1.78 -20.50 12.79
N MET A 164 -0.86 -19.90 12.02
CA MET A 164 0.10 -18.92 12.57
C MET A 164 -0.60 -17.62 13.01
N ALA A 165 -1.72 -17.24 12.39
CA ALA A 165 -2.52 -16.09 12.77
C ALA A 165 -3.36 -16.33 14.05
N ALA A 166 -3.75 -17.58 14.32
CA ALA A 166 -4.54 -17.96 15.49
C ALA A 166 -3.82 -17.74 16.84
N GLY A 167 -2.50 -17.55 16.84
CA GLY A 167 -1.76 -17.16 18.04
C GLY A 167 -0.34 -17.70 18.12
N PRO A 168 0.42 -17.27 19.15
CA PRO A 168 1.85 -17.64 19.28
C PRO A 168 2.09 -19.14 19.44
N ALA A 169 1.24 -19.86 20.15
CA ALA A 169 1.40 -21.31 20.37
C ALA A 169 1.23 -22.08 19.06
N GLU A 170 0.20 -21.77 18.28
CA GLU A 170 -0.05 -22.40 16.98
C GLU A 170 1.06 -22.04 15.98
N ALA A 171 1.53 -20.78 15.96
CA ALA A 171 2.66 -20.37 15.15
C ALA A 171 3.92 -21.18 15.50
N ALA A 172 4.21 -21.33 16.80
CA ALA A 172 5.34 -22.14 17.26
C ALA A 172 5.24 -23.61 16.84
N ALA A 173 4.04 -24.19 16.87
CA ALA A 173 3.79 -25.55 16.41
C ALA A 173 4.01 -25.73 14.91
N VAL A 174 3.52 -24.76 14.09
CA VAL A 174 3.76 -24.75 12.63
C VAL A 174 5.25 -24.68 12.31
N LEU A 175 5.97 -23.79 12.97
CA LEU A 175 7.41 -23.62 12.76
C LEU A 175 8.23 -24.83 13.26
N ALA A 176 7.76 -25.52 14.30
CA ALA A 176 8.43 -26.73 14.81
C ALA A 176 8.33 -27.91 13.84
N ALA A 177 7.28 -27.93 13.02
CA ALA A 177 7.04 -29.00 12.05
C ALA A 177 7.89 -28.84 10.76
N ASP A 178 8.50 -27.69 10.51
CA ASP A 178 9.36 -27.45 9.35
C ASP A 178 10.83 -27.28 9.79
N PRO A 179 11.72 -28.23 9.49
CA PRO A 179 13.15 -28.14 9.83
C PRO A 179 13.85 -26.93 9.18
N ARG A 180 13.29 -26.37 8.11
CA ARG A 180 13.83 -25.21 7.40
C ARG A 180 13.26 -23.89 7.90
N ALA A 181 12.31 -23.94 8.83
CA ALA A 181 11.71 -22.73 9.40
C ALA A 181 12.76 -21.85 10.08
N LYS A 182 12.59 -20.55 9.94
CA LYS A 182 13.39 -19.54 10.65
C LYS A 182 12.52 -18.82 11.65
N ARG A 183 13.03 -18.60 12.85
CA ARG A 183 12.31 -17.95 13.94
C ARG A 183 13.06 -16.72 14.41
N GLY A 184 12.32 -15.66 14.69
CA GLY A 184 12.87 -14.44 15.28
C GLY A 184 13.98 -13.81 14.44
N GLN A 185 13.95 -13.99 13.11
CA GLN A 185 14.97 -13.43 12.24
C GLN A 185 14.80 -11.91 12.17
N VAL A 186 15.79 -11.17 12.66
CA VAL A 186 15.83 -9.72 12.60
C VAL A 186 16.43 -9.29 11.27
N LEU A 187 15.66 -8.54 10.51
CA LEU A 187 16.07 -7.94 9.24
C LEU A 187 16.15 -6.43 9.38
N ARG A 188 17.13 -5.83 8.72
CA ARG A 188 17.34 -4.38 8.65
C ARG A 188 17.14 -3.92 7.21
N ALA A 189 16.29 -2.91 7.00
CA ALA A 189 15.96 -2.43 5.67
C ALA A 189 17.20 -1.92 4.91
N SER A 190 18.09 -1.17 5.58
CA SER A 190 19.33 -0.65 4.98
C SER A 190 20.35 -1.70 4.56
N LEU A 191 20.31 -2.89 5.17
CA LEU A 191 21.19 -4.01 4.77
C LEU A 191 20.56 -4.88 3.68
N ASN A 192 19.29 -4.66 3.37
CA ASN A 192 18.53 -5.42 2.37
C ASN A 192 17.66 -4.46 1.53
N PRO A 193 18.23 -3.56 0.72
CA PRO A 193 17.45 -2.55 -0.01
C PRO A 193 16.40 -3.15 -0.92
N GLN A 194 16.68 -4.28 -1.57
CA GLN A 194 15.72 -4.99 -2.43
C GLN A 194 14.52 -5.52 -1.65
N LEU A 195 14.74 -6.02 -0.43
CA LEU A 195 13.63 -6.38 0.46
C LEU A 195 12.92 -5.15 1.02
N ALA A 196 13.63 -4.00 1.16
CA ALA A 196 13.02 -2.76 1.61
C ALA A 196 11.97 -2.22 0.61
N ALA A 197 12.17 -2.46 -0.69
CA ALA A 197 11.20 -2.19 -1.73
C ALA A 197 10.03 -3.20 -1.78
N SER A 198 10.12 -4.33 -1.04
CA SER A 198 9.05 -5.31 -0.93
C SER A 198 8.06 -5.00 0.21
N PHE A 199 7.00 -5.78 0.33
CA PHE A 199 6.00 -5.65 1.39
C PHE A 199 6.54 -5.89 2.81
N LEU A 200 7.68 -6.56 2.96
CA LEU A 200 8.13 -7.11 4.24
C LEU A 200 8.30 -6.04 5.33
N PHE A 201 8.99 -4.94 5.03
CA PHE A 201 9.22 -3.87 6.00
C PHE A 201 8.05 -2.90 6.17
N GLY A 202 7.08 -2.95 5.24
CA GLY A 202 5.83 -2.23 5.35
C GLY A 202 4.73 -2.98 6.10
N THR A 203 4.85 -4.31 6.24
CA THR A 203 3.82 -5.14 6.89
C THR A 203 3.77 -4.87 8.40
N PRO A 204 2.58 -4.58 8.96
CA PRO A 204 2.42 -4.36 10.40
C PRO A 204 2.81 -5.59 11.24
N ALA A 205 3.28 -5.35 12.47
CA ALA A 205 3.51 -6.42 13.43
C ALA A 205 2.21 -7.20 13.71
N GLY A 206 2.33 -8.49 13.91
CA GLY A 206 1.20 -9.40 14.10
C GLY A 206 0.65 -9.98 12.80
N THR A 207 0.92 -9.40 11.65
CA THR A 207 0.39 -9.87 10.36
C THR A 207 1.08 -11.14 9.89
N VAL A 208 0.29 -12.07 9.37
CA VAL A 208 0.76 -13.29 8.70
C VAL A 208 0.45 -13.18 7.20
N VAL A 209 1.45 -13.49 6.39
CA VAL A 209 1.36 -13.41 4.92
C VAL A 209 1.72 -14.77 4.33
N ALA A 210 0.88 -15.30 3.43
CA ALA A 210 1.22 -16.40 2.56
C ALA A 210 1.37 -15.87 1.13
N VAL A 211 2.54 -16.04 0.56
CA VAL A 211 2.90 -15.51 -0.75
C VAL A 211 3.69 -16.54 -1.56
N GLN A 212 3.45 -16.56 -2.86
CA GLN A 212 4.26 -17.35 -3.78
C GLN A 212 5.54 -16.58 -4.09
N THR A 213 6.68 -17.12 -3.68
CA THR A 213 8.01 -16.52 -3.85
C THR A 213 8.77 -17.11 -5.04
N SER A 214 8.25 -18.18 -5.63
CA SER A 214 8.79 -18.83 -6.83
C SER A 214 7.63 -19.36 -7.68
N PRO A 215 7.75 -19.38 -9.02
CA PRO A 215 6.73 -19.93 -9.90
C PRO A 215 6.46 -21.45 -9.72
N ALA A 216 7.37 -22.17 -9.04
CA ALA A 216 7.16 -23.59 -8.74
C ALA A 216 5.93 -23.81 -7.84
N PRO A 217 5.20 -24.93 -8.00
CA PRO A 217 4.02 -25.23 -7.17
C PRO A 217 4.29 -25.24 -5.66
N ASP A 218 5.50 -25.60 -5.24
CA ASP A 218 6.01 -25.61 -3.87
C ASP A 218 6.74 -24.32 -3.48
N GLY A 219 6.71 -23.31 -4.36
CA GLY A 219 7.35 -22.01 -4.15
C GLY A 219 6.59 -21.07 -3.21
N TRP A 220 5.85 -21.61 -2.24
CA TRP A 220 5.09 -20.83 -1.27
C TRP A 220 5.85 -20.62 0.02
N THR A 221 5.73 -19.40 0.54
CA THR A 221 6.32 -18.99 1.80
C THR A 221 5.23 -18.41 2.69
N VAL A 222 5.24 -18.82 3.97
CA VAL A 222 4.40 -18.22 5.00
C VAL A 222 5.31 -17.50 5.97
N LEU A 223 5.09 -16.21 6.15
CA LEU A 223 5.82 -15.38 7.08
C LEU A 223 4.88 -14.70 8.08
N ARG A 224 5.35 -14.52 9.30
CA ARG A 224 4.71 -13.73 10.34
C ARG A 224 5.64 -12.61 10.75
N VAL A 225 5.19 -11.38 10.68
CA VAL A 225 5.93 -10.25 11.23
C VAL A 225 5.65 -10.19 12.72
N THR A 226 6.63 -10.54 13.54
CA THR A 226 6.46 -10.57 15.01
C THR A 226 6.74 -9.23 15.67
N ALA A 227 7.62 -8.43 15.05
CA ALA A 227 7.89 -7.05 15.48
C ALA A 227 8.30 -6.18 14.29
N ARG A 228 8.00 -4.89 14.37
CA ARG A 228 8.45 -3.87 13.42
C ARG A 228 8.86 -2.62 14.20
N SER A 229 9.96 -1.99 13.80
CA SER A 229 10.42 -0.73 14.39
C SER A 229 10.85 0.25 13.30
N THR A 230 10.55 1.53 13.51
CA THR A 230 11.04 2.67 12.72
C THR A 230 12.04 3.52 13.51
N THR A 231 12.31 3.12 14.75
CA THR A 231 13.18 3.84 15.70
C THR A 231 14.39 3.03 16.12
N ALA A 232 14.67 1.91 15.43
CA ALA A 232 15.85 1.10 15.69
C ALA A 232 17.14 1.94 15.52
N ALA A 233 18.20 1.57 16.25
CA ALA A 233 19.50 2.22 16.06
C ALA A 233 19.92 2.17 14.59
N PRO A 234 20.38 3.28 13.97
CA PRO A 234 20.75 3.30 12.58
C PRO A 234 21.83 2.28 12.23
N VAL A 235 21.64 1.61 11.09
CA VAL A 235 22.63 0.65 10.56
C VAL A 235 22.86 0.96 9.08
N GLY A 236 24.11 0.82 8.60
CA GLY A 236 24.50 1.05 7.21
C GLY A 236 25.02 2.45 6.91
N GLY A 237 24.77 3.43 7.77
CA GLY A 237 25.28 4.79 7.63
C GLY A 237 24.90 5.52 6.32
N PRO A 238 25.50 6.69 6.05
CA PRO A 238 25.22 7.45 4.82
C PRO A 238 25.59 6.72 3.52
N GLY A 239 26.58 5.83 3.55
CA GLY A 239 27.00 5.06 2.38
C GLY A 239 25.94 4.10 1.86
N ALA A 240 25.08 3.57 2.72
CA ALA A 240 23.96 2.68 2.30
C ALA A 240 22.93 3.43 1.45
N LEU A 241 22.70 4.71 1.73
CA LEU A 241 21.77 5.57 0.99
C LEU A 241 22.38 6.09 -0.32
N ALA A 242 23.69 6.37 -0.33
CA ALA A 242 24.39 6.93 -1.48
C ALA A 242 24.48 5.97 -2.69
N GLN A 243 24.24 4.68 -2.47
CA GLN A 243 24.26 3.65 -3.51
C GLN A 243 22.88 3.41 -4.15
N LEU A 244 21.85 4.06 -3.65
CA LEU A 244 20.48 3.88 -4.14
C LEU A 244 20.12 5.03 -5.08
N ASP A 245 19.59 4.68 -6.25
CA ASP A 245 19.04 5.65 -7.20
C ASP A 245 17.68 6.20 -6.72
N GLY A 246 17.20 7.22 -7.41
CA GLY A 246 15.96 7.90 -7.09
C GLY A 246 14.73 6.98 -7.20
N ASP A 247 14.72 6.04 -8.15
CA ASP A 247 13.62 5.12 -8.37
C ASP A 247 13.51 4.10 -7.24
N THR A 248 14.64 3.52 -6.85
CA THR A 248 14.72 2.60 -5.70
C THR A 248 14.28 3.30 -4.40
N LEU A 249 14.71 4.55 -4.19
CA LEU A 249 14.28 5.33 -3.03
C LEU A 249 12.78 5.66 -3.06
N ASP A 250 12.22 5.99 -4.23
CA ASP A 250 10.77 6.20 -4.40
C ASP A 250 9.99 4.94 -4.05
N GLU A 251 10.41 3.79 -4.57
CA GLU A 251 9.77 2.50 -4.30
C GLU A 251 9.81 2.14 -2.81
N ILE A 252 10.96 2.25 -2.17
CA ILE A 252 11.13 2.02 -0.73
C ILE A 252 10.25 2.97 0.09
N GLY A 253 10.23 4.26 -0.25
CA GLY A 253 9.44 5.26 0.45
C GLY A 253 7.94 4.99 0.37
N ARG A 254 7.45 4.59 -0.81
CA ARG A 254 6.05 4.15 -0.96
C ARG A 254 5.74 2.94 -0.11
N ARG A 255 6.65 1.96 -0.01
CA ARG A 255 6.48 0.79 0.87
C ARG A 255 6.37 1.18 2.34
N PHE A 256 7.07 2.22 2.77
CA PHE A 256 6.96 2.71 4.14
C PHE A 256 5.61 3.35 4.48
N THR A 257 4.75 3.64 3.49
CA THR A 257 3.36 4.04 3.73
C THR A 257 2.40 2.86 4.01
N GLN A 258 2.83 1.62 3.82
CA GLN A 258 1.95 0.44 3.98
C GLN A 258 1.32 0.31 5.38
N PRO A 259 2.05 0.55 6.51
CA PRO A 259 1.42 0.54 7.83
C PRO A 259 0.35 1.62 7.97
N LEU A 260 0.58 2.78 7.36
CA LEU A 260 -0.37 3.88 7.34
C LEU A 260 -1.62 3.52 6.54
N ALA A 261 -1.46 2.85 5.39
CA ALA A 261 -2.59 2.36 4.59
C ALA A 261 -3.43 1.34 5.37
N ALA A 262 -2.79 0.48 6.17
CA ALA A 262 -3.48 -0.48 7.04
C ALA A 262 -4.20 0.21 8.21
N GLU A 263 -3.58 1.22 8.81
CA GLU A 263 -4.15 2.02 9.92
C GLU A 263 -5.37 2.82 9.48
N LEU A 264 -5.25 3.57 8.39
CA LEU A 264 -6.31 4.44 7.89
C LEU A 264 -7.44 3.64 7.21
N GLY A 265 -7.11 2.50 6.64
CA GLY A 265 -8.00 1.74 5.78
C GLY A 265 -8.14 2.39 4.39
N VAL A 266 -7.98 1.57 3.36
CA VAL A 266 -8.16 1.98 1.96
C VAL A 266 -9.35 1.22 1.38
N ARG A 267 -10.32 1.97 0.87
CA ARG A 267 -11.50 1.42 0.19
C ARG A 267 -11.53 1.95 -1.24
N VAL A 268 -11.65 1.07 -2.19
CA VAL A 268 -11.69 1.42 -3.62
C VAL A 268 -13.09 1.15 -4.15
N ASN A 269 -13.58 2.00 -5.04
CA ASN A 269 -14.84 1.76 -5.72
C ASN A 269 -14.75 0.48 -6.54
N PRO A 270 -15.65 -0.50 -6.34
CA PRO A 270 -15.58 -1.82 -6.99
C PRO A 270 -15.48 -1.80 -8.51
N ARG A 271 -15.94 -0.71 -9.17
CA ARG A 271 -15.80 -0.54 -10.61
C ARG A 271 -14.35 -0.52 -11.12
N TYR A 272 -13.40 -0.17 -10.23
CA TYR A 272 -11.96 -0.14 -10.57
C TYR A 272 -11.23 -1.41 -10.11
N GLY A 273 -11.76 -2.13 -9.12
CA GLY A 273 -11.14 -3.33 -8.56
C GLY A 273 -11.06 -3.32 -7.04
N THR A 274 -10.07 -3.99 -6.50
CA THR A 274 -9.82 -4.11 -5.06
C THR A 274 -8.44 -3.61 -4.69
N TRP A 275 -8.31 -3.03 -3.49
CA TRP A 275 -7.01 -2.61 -2.96
C TRP A 275 -6.21 -3.81 -2.47
N ASP A 276 -5.02 -4.00 -3.00
CA ASP A 276 -4.07 -4.98 -2.49
C ASP A 276 -3.13 -4.29 -1.49
N GLN A 277 -3.22 -4.69 -0.22
CA GLN A 277 -2.43 -4.12 0.87
C GLN A 277 -0.94 -4.49 0.81
N LEU A 278 -0.59 -5.61 0.17
CA LEU A 278 0.81 -6.02 0.03
C LEU A 278 1.50 -5.32 -1.13
N LEU A 279 0.81 -5.22 -2.25
CA LEU A 279 1.35 -4.57 -3.45
C LEU A 279 1.16 -3.06 -3.42
N LEU A 280 0.26 -2.54 -2.58
CA LEU A 280 -0.16 -1.14 -2.52
C LEU A 280 -0.68 -0.64 -3.88
N VAL A 281 -1.49 -1.45 -4.53
CA VAL A 281 -2.09 -1.14 -5.84
C VAL A 281 -3.56 -1.54 -5.88
N VAL A 282 -4.30 -0.95 -6.79
CA VAL A 282 -5.63 -1.43 -7.17
C VAL A 282 -5.46 -2.56 -8.18
N GLN A 283 -5.95 -3.75 -7.84
CA GLN A 283 -5.92 -4.93 -8.70
C GLN A 283 -7.29 -5.26 -9.29
N ALA A 284 -7.29 -6.06 -10.35
CA ALA A 284 -8.51 -6.67 -10.86
C ALA A 284 -9.15 -7.56 -9.77
N PRO A 285 -10.49 -7.68 -9.72
CA PRO A 285 -11.17 -8.43 -8.66
C PRO A 285 -10.80 -9.92 -8.62
N ASP A 286 -10.39 -10.48 -9.74
CA ASP A 286 -10.00 -11.88 -9.96
C ASP A 286 -8.48 -12.10 -9.92
N ALA A 287 -7.70 -11.06 -9.63
CA ALA A 287 -6.25 -11.21 -9.51
C ALA A 287 -5.89 -12.18 -8.38
N PRO A 288 -4.89 -13.06 -8.57
CA PRO A 288 -4.44 -13.98 -7.53
C PRO A 288 -3.84 -13.18 -6.37
N ALA A 289 -4.63 -12.99 -5.31
CA ALA A 289 -4.19 -12.25 -4.14
C ALA A 289 -3.31 -13.15 -3.26
N ALA A 290 -2.25 -12.56 -2.71
CA ALA A 290 -1.58 -13.12 -1.54
C ALA A 290 -2.58 -13.16 -0.36
N VAL A 291 -2.42 -14.14 0.52
CA VAL A 291 -3.28 -14.23 1.71
C VAL A 291 -2.65 -13.41 2.83
N VAL A 292 -3.37 -12.40 3.28
CA VAL A 292 -2.96 -11.53 4.39
C VAL A 292 -3.95 -11.73 5.52
N LEU A 293 -3.46 -12.17 6.66
CA LEU A 293 -4.25 -12.38 7.86
C LEU A 293 -3.72 -11.49 8.97
N PRO A 294 -4.51 -10.55 9.51
CA PRO A 294 -4.15 -9.87 10.75
C PRO A 294 -4.05 -10.91 11.88
N ALA A 295 -3.18 -10.67 12.86
CA ALA A 295 -3.21 -11.48 14.07
C ALA A 295 -4.56 -11.29 14.75
N GLU A 296 -5.18 -12.37 15.19
CA GLU A 296 -6.31 -12.25 16.11
C GLU A 296 -5.79 -11.62 17.40
N LEU A 297 -6.37 -10.46 17.74
CA LEU A 297 -6.09 -9.78 18.99
C LEU A 297 -6.67 -10.66 20.11
N SER A 298 -5.80 -11.39 20.79
CA SER A 298 -6.16 -12.15 22.00
C SER A 298 -6.23 -11.24 23.22
#